data_241a60335b1ce839cbc61d654b7ec0cf
#
_entry.id   241a60335b1ce839cbc61d654b7ec0cf
#
_cell.length_a   1.000
_cell.length_b   1.000
_cell.length_c   1.000
_cell.angle_alpha   90.00
_cell.angle_beta   90.00
_cell.angle_gamma   90.00
#
_symmetry.space_group_name_H-M   'P 1'
#
loop_
_entity.id
_entity.type
_entity.pdbx_description
1 polymer ?
#
loop_
_entity_poly.entity_id
_entity_poly.type
_entity_poly.pdbx_seq_one_letter_code
_entity_poly.pdbx_strand_id
1 'polypeptide(L)'
;MNKETLQAISNTAHSINVANGFNEAESYKRSVALIVSEMAEMLEADRKDKCSREIIEGLTQRDANMISRMTIKQAHQFIITTDDFIAWFKECVKDTIEDELADVVIRITSFLAASGHKIECENAFDALESFTANDLIHDLPLCEIIYNLMQATLNAEEKLEPYTELEGIAYTCFELAEIYDFDLEWHIDAKLTYNKTRSHLHGKAY
;
A
#
# COMPACT_ATOMS: atom_id res chain seq x y z
N MET A 1 10.59 -7.54 -2.08
CA MET A 1 9.47 -7.60 -3.07
C MET A 1 10.03 -7.93 -4.43
N ASN A 2 9.36 -8.73 -5.27
CA ASN A 2 9.78 -8.98 -6.64
C ASN A 2 8.75 -8.47 -7.67
N LYS A 3 9.18 -8.37 -8.92
CA LYS A 3 8.40 -7.86 -10.06
C LYS A 3 7.07 -8.60 -10.27
N GLU A 4 7.08 -9.92 -10.21
CA GLU A 4 5.89 -10.73 -10.40
C GLU A 4 4.83 -10.47 -9.35
N THR A 5 5.24 -10.31 -8.10
CA THR A 5 4.34 -9.98 -6.99
C THR A 5 3.75 -8.58 -7.16
N LEU A 6 4.58 -7.57 -7.49
CA LEU A 6 4.07 -6.22 -7.72
C LEU A 6 3.11 -6.17 -8.91
N GLN A 7 3.38 -6.91 -10.00
CA GLN A 7 2.47 -7.04 -11.14
C GLN A 7 1.15 -7.73 -10.75
N ALA A 8 1.20 -8.74 -9.88
CA ALA A 8 -0.01 -9.41 -9.40
C ALA A 8 -0.87 -8.47 -8.54
N ILE A 9 -0.26 -7.66 -7.66
CA ILE A 9 -0.93 -6.62 -6.89
C ILE A 9 -1.58 -5.62 -7.85
N SER A 10 -0.85 -5.13 -8.86
CA SER A 10 -1.32 -4.18 -9.86
C SER A 10 -2.58 -4.69 -10.58
N ASN A 11 -2.56 -5.91 -11.07
CA ASN A 11 -3.70 -6.52 -11.77
C ASN A 11 -4.91 -6.69 -10.83
N THR A 12 -4.68 -7.10 -9.58
CA THR A 12 -5.73 -7.33 -8.59
C THR A 12 -6.37 -6.02 -8.16
N ALA A 13 -5.58 -5.01 -7.83
CA ALA A 13 -6.03 -3.69 -7.42
C ALA A 13 -6.86 -3.02 -8.51
N HIS A 14 -6.38 -3.05 -9.76
CA HIS A 14 -7.12 -2.52 -10.91
C HIS A 14 -8.45 -3.25 -11.13
N SER A 15 -8.46 -4.58 -11.07
CA SER A 15 -9.68 -5.38 -11.24
C SER A 15 -10.74 -5.05 -10.18
N ILE A 16 -10.34 -4.87 -8.92
CA ILE A 16 -11.24 -4.48 -7.82
C ILE A 16 -11.78 -3.07 -8.05
N ASN A 17 -10.94 -2.12 -8.46
CA ASN A 17 -11.35 -0.75 -8.74
C ASN A 17 -12.38 -0.71 -9.87
N VAL A 18 -12.16 -1.44 -10.96
CA VAL A 18 -13.12 -1.58 -12.07
C VAL A 18 -14.45 -2.15 -11.56
N ALA A 19 -14.42 -3.22 -10.77
CA ALA A 19 -15.63 -3.83 -10.19
C ALA A 19 -16.38 -2.88 -9.26
N ASN A 20 -15.68 -1.97 -8.58
CA ASN A 20 -16.26 -0.95 -7.71
C ASN A 20 -16.72 0.33 -8.47
N GLY A 21 -16.61 0.36 -9.81
CA GLY A 21 -17.10 1.45 -10.64
C GLY A 21 -16.07 2.53 -10.99
N PHE A 22 -14.81 2.36 -10.61
CA PHE A 22 -13.71 3.26 -11.02
C PHE A 22 -13.16 2.84 -12.39
N ASN A 23 -13.95 3.08 -13.45
CA ASN A 23 -13.66 2.56 -14.80
C ASN A 23 -12.96 3.57 -15.72
N GLU A 24 -12.88 4.83 -15.32
CA GLU A 24 -12.31 5.86 -16.16
C GLU A 24 -10.80 5.96 -15.94
N ALA A 25 -10.05 6.09 -17.02
CA ALA A 25 -8.65 6.47 -16.96
C ALA A 25 -8.56 7.86 -16.31
N GLU A 26 -8.15 7.89 -15.05
CA GLU A 26 -7.92 9.14 -14.34
C GLU A 26 -6.76 9.89 -15.01
N SER A 27 -6.83 11.23 -15.00
CA SER A 27 -5.69 12.01 -15.46
C SER A 27 -4.49 11.75 -14.52
N TYR A 28 -3.27 11.77 -15.07
CA TYR A 28 -2.04 11.60 -14.29
C TYR A 28 -2.04 12.46 -13.02
N LYS A 29 -2.34 13.75 -13.15
CA LYS A 29 -2.36 14.68 -12.00
C LYS A 29 -3.39 14.31 -10.94
N ARG A 30 -4.54 13.80 -11.35
CA ARG A 30 -5.56 13.34 -10.39
C ARG A 30 -5.08 12.10 -9.63
N SER A 31 -4.50 11.13 -10.34
CA SER A 31 -3.95 9.92 -9.72
C SER A 31 -2.83 10.25 -8.74
N VAL A 32 -1.89 11.12 -9.13
CA VAL A 32 -0.82 11.63 -8.27
C VAL A 32 -1.39 12.34 -7.03
N ALA A 33 -2.39 13.21 -7.19
CA ALA A 33 -3.03 13.89 -6.07
C ALA A 33 -3.69 12.91 -5.09
N LEU A 34 -4.30 11.83 -5.58
CA LEU A 34 -4.89 10.78 -4.74
C LEU A 34 -3.80 9.96 -4.02
N ILE A 35 -2.69 9.65 -4.69
CA ILE A 35 -1.54 8.96 -4.05
C ILE A 35 -0.99 9.82 -2.90
N VAL A 36 -0.77 11.12 -3.14
CA VAL A 36 -0.31 12.06 -2.11
C VAL A 36 -1.31 12.20 -0.97
N SER A 37 -2.63 12.08 -1.25
CA SER A 37 -3.66 12.06 -0.22
C SER A 37 -3.49 10.88 0.75
N GLU A 38 -3.21 9.68 0.27
CA GLU A 38 -2.95 8.51 1.14
C GLU A 38 -1.67 8.71 1.97
N MET A 39 -0.62 9.31 1.38
CA MET A 39 0.58 9.68 2.14
C MET A 39 0.29 10.72 3.24
N ALA A 40 -0.65 11.63 3.02
CA ALA A 40 -1.08 12.58 4.05
C ALA A 40 -1.91 11.88 5.16
N GLU A 41 -2.71 10.87 4.82
CA GLU A 41 -3.42 10.03 5.80
C GLU A 41 -2.43 9.20 6.62
N MET A 42 -1.37 8.66 6.00
CA MET A 42 -0.25 8.01 6.70
C MET A 42 0.45 8.96 7.71
N LEU A 43 0.72 10.22 7.33
CA LEU A 43 1.29 11.22 8.23
C LEU A 43 0.35 11.52 9.41
N GLU A 44 -0.96 11.54 9.19
CA GLU A 44 -1.94 11.73 10.26
C GLU A 44 -2.03 10.51 11.19
N ALA A 45 -1.85 9.28 10.65
CA ALA A 45 -1.74 8.06 11.45
C ALA A 45 -0.49 8.09 12.34
N ASP A 46 0.69 8.49 11.80
CA ASP A 46 1.94 8.69 12.55
C ASP A 46 1.76 9.69 13.69
N ARG A 47 1.15 10.85 13.44
CA ARG A 47 0.88 11.86 14.46
C ARG A 47 -0.03 11.37 15.59
N LYS A 48 -0.86 10.38 15.34
CA LYS A 48 -1.77 9.74 16.31
C LYS A 48 -1.19 8.49 16.95
N ASP A 49 0.04 8.12 16.59
CA ASP A 49 0.68 6.88 17.04
C ASP A 49 -0.19 5.64 16.75
N LYS A 50 -0.83 5.64 15.57
CA LYS A 50 -1.70 4.55 15.11
C LYS A 50 -0.90 3.51 14.34
N CYS A 51 -0.60 2.39 15.00
CA CYS A 51 0.10 1.24 14.43
C CYS A 51 -0.72 -0.04 14.62
N SER A 52 -0.81 -0.88 13.59
CA SER A 52 -1.55 -2.15 13.65
C SER A 52 -0.74 -3.31 14.25
N ARG A 53 0.57 -3.17 14.35
CA ARG A 53 1.50 -4.23 14.76
C ARG A 53 1.13 -4.86 16.10
N GLU A 54 0.97 -4.06 17.15
CA GLU A 54 0.62 -4.54 18.50
C GLU A 54 -0.73 -5.24 18.54
N ILE A 55 -1.65 -4.81 17.69
CA ILE A 55 -3.00 -5.34 17.60
C ILE A 55 -2.99 -6.72 16.95
N ILE A 56 -2.22 -6.88 15.87
CA ILE A 56 -2.07 -8.16 15.17
C ILE A 56 -1.35 -9.17 16.06
N GLU A 57 -0.30 -8.75 16.78
CA GLU A 57 0.39 -9.59 17.77
C GLU A 57 -0.55 -10.01 18.92
N GLY A 58 -1.40 -9.11 19.41
CA GLY A 58 -2.39 -9.41 20.43
C GLY A 58 -3.44 -10.43 20.00
N LEU A 59 -3.85 -10.41 18.74
CA LEU A 59 -4.79 -11.40 18.16
C LEU A 59 -4.15 -12.77 18.02
N THR A 60 -2.91 -12.82 17.51
CA THR A 60 -2.17 -14.08 17.39
C THR A 60 -1.95 -14.74 18.76
N GLN A 61 -1.83 -13.97 19.83
CA GLN A 61 -1.75 -14.49 21.20
C GLN A 61 -3.09 -14.99 21.76
N ARG A 62 -4.22 -14.33 21.41
CA ARG A 62 -5.58 -14.78 21.87
C ARG A 62 -5.99 -16.11 21.25
N ASP A 63 -5.70 -16.30 19.97
CA ASP A 63 -5.96 -17.53 19.24
C ASP A 63 -4.77 -18.51 19.28
N ALA A 64 -3.85 -18.31 20.23
CA ALA A 64 -2.57 -19.00 20.34
C ALA A 64 -2.66 -20.52 20.27
N ASN A 65 -3.79 -21.14 20.72
CA ASN A 65 -3.98 -22.58 20.62
C ASN A 65 -4.24 -23.07 19.17
N MET A 66 -4.77 -22.21 18.30
CA MET A 66 -5.03 -22.54 16.89
C MET A 66 -3.86 -22.05 16.00
N ILE A 67 -3.30 -20.91 16.34
CA ILE A 67 -2.24 -20.22 15.59
C ILE A 67 -0.85 -20.71 15.97
N SER A 68 -0.66 -21.33 17.15
CA SER A 68 0.65 -21.84 17.64
C SER A 68 1.33 -22.85 16.70
N ARG A 69 0.60 -23.37 15.70
CA ARG A 69 1.12 -24.27 14.67
C ARG A 69 1.25 -23.63 13.29
N MET A 70 0.92 -22.34 13.15
CA MET A 70 0.99 -21.59 11.91
C MET A 70 2.19 -20.67 11.91
N THR A 71 2.80 -20.45 10.76
CA THR A 71 3.73 -19.34 10.58
C THR A 71 2.94 -18.03 10.65
N ILE A 72 3.59 -16.89 10.93
CA ILE A 72 2.97 -15.55 10.95
C ILE A 72 2.19 -15.31 9.65
N LYS A 73 2.78 -15.63 8.49
CA LYS A 73 2.13 -15.50 7.17
C LYS A 73 0.86 -16.35 7.05
N GLN A 74 0.84 -17.55 7.59
CA GLN A 74 -0.35 -18.42 7.59
C GLN A 74 -1.43 -17.89 8.54
N ALA A 75 -1.04 -17.36 9.72
CA ALA A 75 -1.96 -16.74 10.66
C ALA A 75 -2.61 -15.49 10.05
N HIS A 76 -1.83 -14.64 9.37
CA HIS A 76 -2.34 -13.48 8.66
C HIS A 76 -3.32 -13.85 7.54
N GLN A 77 -3.01 -14.86 6.74
CA GLN A 77 -3.93 -15.37 5.70
C GLN A 77 -5.20 -15.98 6.29
N PHE A 78 -5.11 -16.64 7.43
CA PHE A 78 -6.27 -17.19 8.12
C PHE A 78 -7.23 -16.09 8.59
N ILE A 79 -6.74 -15.01 9.18
CA ILE A 79 -7.55 -13.88 9.66
C ILE A 79 -8.38 -13.29 8.50
N ILE A 80 -7.80 -13.11 7.31
CA ILE A 80 -8.49 -12.56 6.13
C ILE A 80 -9.68 -13.44 5.69
N THR A 81 -9.69 -14.71 6.01
CA THR A 81 -10.77 -15.66 5.62
C THR A 81 -11.88 -15.80 6.64
N THR A 82 -11.83 -15.13 7.79
CA THR A 82 -12.84 -15.22 8.83
C THR A 82 -14.05 -14.34 8.53
N ASP A 83 -15.24 -14.77 8.97
CA ASP A 83 -16.48 -14.00 8.82
C ASP A 83 -16.43 -12.64 9.55
N ASP A 84 -15.66 -12.56 10.62
CA ASP A 84 -15.50 -11.36 11.44
C ASP A 84 -14.41 -10.39 10.89
N PHE A 85 -13.70 -10.79 9.82
CA PHE A 85 -12.56 -10.01 9.28
C PHE A 85 -12.90 -8.54 9.05
N ILE A 86 -14.05 -8.23 8.44
CA ILE A 86 -14.42 -6.87 8.06
C ILE A 86 -14.63 -5.97 9.28
N ALA A 87 -15.26 -6.51 10.33
CA ALA A 87 -15.45 -5.76 11.58
C ALA A 87 -14.10 -5.51 12.27
N TRP A 88 -13.30 -6.56 12.37
CA TRP A 88 -11.97 -6.50 12.94
C TRP A 88 -11.03 -5.55 12.16
N PHE A 89 -11.02 -5.62 10.82
CA PHE A 89 -10.21 -4.72 9.98
C PHE A 89 -10.54 -3.25 10.26
N LYS A 90 -11.83 -2.91 10.34
CA LYS A 90 -12.27 -1.53 10.61
C LYS A 90 -11.86 -1.03 11.99
N GLU A 91 -11.82 -1.90 12.98
CA GLU A 91 -11.51 -1.54 14.36
C GLU A 91 -10.00 -1.46 14.60
N CYS A 92 -9.24 -2.39 14.01
CA CYS A 92 -7.87 -2.66 14.41
C CYS A 92 -6.82 -2.26 13.36
N VAL A 93 -7.15 -2.28 12.08
CA VAL A 93 -6.17 -2.06 11.00
C VAL A 93 -6.42 -0.75 10.27
N LYS A 94 -7.68 -0.45 10.00
CA LYS A 94 -8.06 0.72 9.22
C LYS A 94 -7.52 2.04 9.81
N ASP A 95 -7.02 2.88 8.92
CA ASP A 95 -6.44 4.20 9.25
C ASP A 95 -5.17 4.09 10.14
N THR A 96 -4.41 2.98 10.08
CA THR A 96 -3.08 2.83 10.67
C THR A 96 -1.99 3.17 9.65
N ILE A 97 -0.74 3.39 10.12
CA ILE A 97 0.41 3.68 9.24
C ILE A 97 0.54 2.60 8.16
N GLU A 98 0.42 1.33 8.56
CA GLU A 98 0.58 0.18 7.66
C GLU A 98 -0.57 0.08 6.64
N ASP A 99 -1.81 0.40 7.06
CA ASP A 99 -2.99 0.42 6.19
C ASP A 99 -2.88 1.55 5.13
N GLU A 100 -2.44 2.73 5.54
CA GLU A 100 -2.27 3.85 4.63
C GLU A 100 -1.09 3.65 3.67
N LEU A 101 0.00 3.02 4.12
CA LEU A 101 1.10 2.63 3.22
C LEU A 101 0.64 1.59 2.19
N ALA A 102 -0.22 0.64 2.59
CA ALA A 102 -0.85 -0.29 1.66
C ALA A 102 -1.73 0.43 0.63
N ASP A 103 -2.49 1.46 1.04
CA ASP A 103 -3.30 2.27 0.11
C ASP A 103 -2.43 3.05 -0.89
N VAL A 104 -1.27 3.58 -0.48
CA VAL A 104 -0.29 4.20 -1.39
C VAL A 104 0.10 3.21 -2.49
N VAL A 105 0.52 1.98 -2.13
CA VAL A 105 0.93 0.95 -3.11
C VAL A 105 -0.25 0.54 -4.00
N ILE A 106 -1.43 0.33 -3.44
CA ILE A 106 -2.65 -0.03 -4.19
C ILE A 106 -3.01 1.06 -5.21
N ARG A 107 -2.93 2.33 -4.83
CA ARG A 107 -3.21 3.44 -5.75
C ARG A 107 -2.20 3.54 -6.87
N ILE A 108 -0.90 3.49 -6.55
CA ILE A 108 0.15 3.51 -7.56
C ILE A 108 -0.06 2.37 -8.55
N THR A 109 -0.13 1.14 -8.05
CA THR A 109 -0.18 -0.06 -8.89
C THR A 109 -1.47 -0.15 -9.71
N SER A 110 -2.62 0.26 -9.15
CA SER A 110 -3.87 0.34 -9.89
C SER A 110 -3.82 1.38 -11.00
N PHE A 111 -3.20 2.54 -10.75
CA PHE A 111 -3.02 3.58 -11.75
C PHE A 111 -2.09 3.12 -12.88
N LEU A 112 -0.97 2.46 -12.56
CA LEU A 112 -0.07 1.88 -13.55
C LEU A 112 -0.81 0.90 -14.47
N ALA A 113 -1.62 -0.01 -13.91
CA ALA A 113 -2.42 -0.94 -14.69
C ALA A 113 -3.47 -0.22 -15.56
N ALA A 114 -4.19 0.76 -15.02
CA ALA A 114 -5.17 1.55 -15.76
C ALA A 114 -4.55 2.34 -16.94
N SER A 115 -3.29 2.75 -16.79
CA SER A 115 -2.50 3.42 -17.84
C SER A 115 -1.90 2.46 -18.87
N GLY A 116 -2.06 1.14 -18.69
CA GLY A 116 -1.47 0.12 -19.55
C GLY A 116 0.03 -0.11 -19.32
N HIS A 117 0.60 0.52 -18.27
CA HIS A 117 1.98 0.29 -17.88
C HIS A 117 2.14 -1.10 -17.27
N LYS A 118 3.18 -1.81 -17.69
CA LYS A 118 3.58 -3.09 -17.11
C LYS A 118 4.74 -2.85 -16.18
N ILE A 119 4.75 -3.54 -15.05
CA ILE A 119 5.87 -3.49 -14.13
C ILE A 119 7.13 -4.02 -14.84
N GLU A 120 8.15 -3.19 -14.94
CA GLU A 120 9.37 -3.50 -15.72
C GLU A 120 10.61 -3.67 -14.84
N CYS A 121 10.69 -2.92 -13.73
CA CYS A 121 11.83 -2.95 -12.83
C CYS A 121 11.77 -4.09 -11.82
N GLU A 122 12.92 -4.52 -11.34
CA GLU A 122 13.02 -5.59 -10.34
C GLU A 122 13.04 -5.04 -8.91
N ASN A 123 13.38 -3.75 -8.74
CA ASN A 123 13.50 -3.07 -7.44
C ASN A 123 13.48 -1.54 -7.61
N ALA A 124 13.47 -0.80 -6.49
CA ALA A 124 13.43 0.66 -6.50
C ALA A 124 14.65 1.29 -7.17
N PHE A 125 15.83 0.69 -7.03
CA PHE A 125 17.07 1.24 -7.59
C PHE A 125 17.05 1.26 -9.13
N ASP A 126 16.44 0.24 -9.75
CA ASP A 126 16.33 0.17 -11.22
C ASP A 126 15.31 1.18 -11.77
N ALA A 127 14.35 1.61 -10.94
CA ALA A 127 13.22 2.44 -11.33
C ALA A 127 13.47 3.95 -11.12
N LEU A 128 14.16 4.34 -10.06
CA LEU A 128 14.31 5.76 -9.69
C LEU A 128 15.50 6.40 -10.38
N GLU A 129 15.26 7.46 -11.15
CA GLU A 129 16.32 8.21 -11.87
C GLU A 129 17.16 9.11 -10.96
N SER A 130 16.57 9.69 -9.94
CA SER A 130 17.15 10.81 -9.19
C SER A 130 17.42 10.54 -7.72
N PHE A 131 16.83 9.51 -7.18
CA PHE A 131 16.97 9.14 -5.78
C PHE A 131 17.23 7.65 -5.70
N THR A 132 18.18 7.24 -4.88
CA THR A 132 18.18 5.86 -4.42
C THR A 132 17.12 5.73 -3.33
N ALA A 133 16.53 4.55 -3.16
CA ALA A 133 15.64 4.29 -2.03
C ALA A 133 16.32 4.70 -0.69
N ASN A 134 17.64 4.51 -0.58
CA ASN A 134 18.44 4.97 0.56
C ASN A 134 18.34 6.49 0.80
N ASP A 135 18.33 7.32 -0.25
CA ASP A 135 18.24 8.78 -0.10
C ASP A 135 16.86 9.23 0.39
N LEU A 136 15.81 8.40 0.13
CA LEU A 136 14.46 8.72 0.53
C LEU A 136 14.13 8.31 1.97
N ILE A 137 14.74 7.21 2.48
CA ILE A 137 14.28 6.54 3.71
C ILE A 137 15.35 6.30 4.77
N HIS A 138 16.65 6.51 4.49
CA HIS A 138 17.72 6.15 5.43
C HIS A 138 17.86 7.17 6.58
N ASP A 139 17.84 6.65 7.82
CA ASP A 139 18.10 7.40 9.06
C ASP A 139 17.21 8.65 9.31
N LEU A 140 16.06 8.74 8.62
CA LEU A 140 15.13 9.86 8.76
C LEU A 140 13.93 9.51 9.66
N PRO A 141 13.35 10.48 10.37
CA PRO A 141 12.04 10.31 11.00
C PRO A 141 10.96 9.99 9.96
N LEU A 142 9.96 9.20 10.31
CA LEU A 142 8.89 8.79 9.40
C LEU A 142 8.21 9.98 8.68
N CYS A 143 7.97 11.07 9.39
CA CYS A 143 7.36 12.28 8.78
C CYS A 143 8.23 12.90 7.67
N GLU A 144 9.57 12.82 7.77
CA GLU A 144 10.48 13.30 6.72
C GLU A 144 10.53 12.31 5.54
N ILE A 145 10.46 11.01 5.82
CA ILE A 145 10.33 9.98 4.78
C ILE A 145 9.04 10.19 3.98
N ILE A 146 7.92 10.39 4.66
CA ILE A 146 6.64 10.68 4.00
C ILE A 146 6.73 11.93 3.15
N TYR A 147 7.36 13.00 3.64
CA TYR A 147 7.59 14.21 2.87
C TYR A 147 8.41 13.95 1.60
N ASN A 148 9.49 13.16 1.68
CA ASN A 148 10.32 12.78 0.54
C ASN A 148 9.54 11.97 -0.49
N LEU A 149 8.73 11.00 -0.04
CA LEU A 149 7.85 10.22 -0.92
C LEU A 149 6.81 11.09 -1.63
N MET A 150 6.17 12.03 -0.92
CA MET A 150 5.25 13.00 -1.53
C MET A 150 5.96 13.84 -2.59
N GLN A 151 7.16 14.33 -2.29
CA GLN A 151 7.93 15.15 -3.21
C GLN A 151 8.35 14.36 -4.45
N ALA A 152 8.84 13.12 -4.29
CA ALA A 152 9.19 12.25 -5.40
C ALA A 152 7.96 11.97 -6.28
N THR A 153 6.81 11.68 -5.67
CA THR A 153 5.54 11.42 -6.37
C THR A 153 5.08 12.64 -7.19
N LEU A 154 5.14 13.84 -6.61
CA LEU A 154 4.77 15.08 -7.30
C LEU A 154 5.72 15.40 -8.46
N ASN A 155 7.00 15.11 -8.32
CA ASN A 155 8.02 15.39 -9.33
C ASN A 155 8.10 14.30 -10.42
N ALA A 156 7.45 13.17 -10.25
CA ALA A 156 7.50 12.06 -11.20
C ALA A 156 7.02 12.45 -12.61
N GLU A 157 6.02 13.37 -12.74
CA GLU A 157 5.55 13.88 -14.05
C GLU A 157 6.66 14.57 -14.87
N GLU A 158 7.67 15.12 -14.21
CA GLU A 158 8.77 15.83 -14.86
C GLU A 158 9.91 14.92 -15.30
N LYS A 159 9.83 13.64 -14.97
CA LYS A 159 10.84 12.65 -15.31
C LYS A 159 10.67 12.09 -16.73
N LEU A 160 11.74 11.48 -17.24
CA LEU A 160 11.74 10.88 -18.57
C LEU A 160 10.72 9.73 -18.66
N GLU A 161 10.65 8.92 -17.62
CA GLU A 161 9.77 7.75 -17.49
C GLU A 161 8.86 7.88 -16.24
N PRO A 162 7.79 8.70 -16.30
CA PRO A 162 6.96 9.02 -15.12
C PRO A 162 6.32 7.81 -14.44
N TYR A 163 5.95 6.79 -15.21
CA TYR A 163 5.34 5.57 -14.67
C TYR A 163 6.36 4.68 -13.99
N THR A 164 7.58 4.62 -14.52
CA THR A 164 8.69 3.89 -13.93
C THR A 164 9.12 4.54 -12.60
N GLU A 165 9.10 5.87 -12.49
CA GLU A 165 9.32 6.56 -11.21
C GLU A 165 8.24 6.18 -10.17
N LEU A 166 6.97 6.13 -10.55
CA LEU A 166 5.90 5.67 -9.65
C LEU A 166 6.07 4.19 -9.25
N GLU A 167 6.54 3.35 -10.16
CA GLU A 167 6.90 1.97 -9.88
C GLU A 167 8.00 1.89 -8.81
N GLY A 168 9.04 2.72 -8.94
CA GLY A 168 10.12 2.84 -7.96
C GLY A 168 9.62 3.28 -6.58
N ILE A 169 8.67 4.23 -6.51
CA ILE A 169 8.06 4.65 -5.26
C ILE A 169 7.29 3.49 -4.61
N ALA A 170 6.58 2.66 -5.39
CA ALA A 170 5.91 1.48 -4.86
C ALA A 170 6.93 0.49 -4.25
N TYR A 171 8.06 0.23 -4.90
CA TYR A 171 9.13 -0.59 -4.32
C TYR A 171 9.70 0.02 -3.04
N THR A 172 9.91 1.34 -3.00
CA THR A 172 10.38 2.05 -1.80
C THR A 172 9.43 1.87 -0.61
N CYS A 173 8.11 1.78 -0.84
CA CYS A 173 7.14 1.46 0.21
C CYS A 173 7.39 0.08 0.85
N PHE A 174 7.82 -0.92 0.07
CA PHE A 174 8.18 -2.24 0.62
C PHE A 174 9.49 -2.19 1.41
N GLU A 175 10.48 -1.42 0.97
CA GLU A 175 11.72 -1.21 1.73
C GLU A 175 11.44 -0.50 3.06
N LEU A 176 10.53 0.49 3.04
CA LEU A 176 10.08 1.16 4.26
C LEU A 176 9.41 0.17 5.23
N ALA A 177 8.56 -0.71 4.75
CA ALA A 177 7.92 -1.73 5.56
C ALA A 177 8.95 -2.71 6.19
N GLU A 178 10.01 -3.05 5.48
CA GLU A 178 11.12 -3.85 6.01
C GLU A 178 11.86 -3.13 7.15
N ILE A 179 12.12 -1.81 7.00
CA ILE A 179 12.76 -0.98 8.03
C ILE A 179 11.90 -0.92 9.31
N TYR A 180 10.58 -0.78 9.16
CA TYR A 180 9.63 -0.70 10.27
C TYR A 180 9.12 -2.07 10.74
N ASP A 181 9.63 -3.16 10.15
CA ASP A 181 9.39 -4.56 10.54
C ASP A 181 7.90 -4.95 10.53
N PHE A 182 7.20 -4.70 9.41
CA PHE A 182 5.84 -5.17 9.20
C PHE A 182 5.61 -5.80 7.81
N ASP A 183 4.60 -6.67 7.69
CA ASP A 183 4.25 -7.40 6.46
C ASP A 183 3.32 -6.58 5.56
N LEU A 184 3.90 -5.75 4.67
CA LEU A 184 3.13 -4.92 3.74
C LEU A 184 2.33 -5.75 2.73
N GLU A 185 2.81 -6.94 2.31
CA GLU A 185 2.04 -7.83 1.43
C GLU A 185 0.72 -8.23 2.09
N TRP A 186 0.78 -8.58 3.39
CA TRP A 186 -0.42 -8.91 4.14
C TRP A 186 -1.37 -7.71 4.26
N HIS A 187 -0.87 -6.51 4.55
CA HIS A 187 -1.69 -5.29 4.65
C HIS A 187 -2.37 -4.97 3.32
N ILE A 188 -1.68 -5.14 2.20
CA ILE A 188 -2.25 -5.00 0.85
C ILE A 188 -3.37 -6.03 0.62
N ASP A 189 -3.15 -7.31 0.92
CA ASP A 189 -4.15 -8.37 0.78
C ASP A 189 -5.37 -8.11 1.66
N ALA A 190 -5.16 -7.69 2.91
CA ALA A 190 -6.21 -7.32 3.85
C ALA A 190 -7.03 -6.13 3.33
N LYS A 191 -6.37 -5.07 2.86
CA LYS A 191 -7.01 -3.89 2.29
C LYS A 191 -7.78 -4.21 1.02
N LEU A 192 -7.22 -4.98 0.11
CA LEU A 192 -7.90 -5.42 -1.11
C LEU A 192 -9.13 -6.28 -0.80
N THR A 193 -9.05 -7.14 0.21
CA THR A 193 -10.19 -7.95 0.68
C THR A 193 -11.28 -7.06 1.28
N TYR A 194 -10.91 -6.09 2.11
CA TYR A 194 -11.83 -5.08 2.61
C TYR A 194 -12.47 -4.27 1.46
N ASN A 195 -11.69 -3.82 0.49
CA ASN A 195 -12.18 -3.02 -0.63
C ASN A 195 -13.18 -3.78 -1.52
N LYS A 196 -13.09 -5.10 -1.65
CA LYS A 196 -14.10 -5.93 -2.35
C LYS A 196 -15.49 -5.85 -1.71
N THR A 197 -15.59 -5.55 -0.41
CA THR A 197 -16.87 -5.47 0.31
C THR A 197 -17.49 -4.08 0.30
N ARG A 198 -16.78 -3.06 -0.22
CA ARG A 198 -17.26 -1.68 -0.24
C ARG A 198 -18.30 -1.48 -1.33
N SER A 199 -19.22 -0.56 -1.10
CA SER A 199 -20.23 -0.17 -2.08
C SER A 199 -19.60 0.48 -3.33
N HIS A 200 -20.37 0.51 -4.41
CA HIS A 200 -20.01 1.21 -5.66
C HIS A 200 -19.47 2.64 -5.38
N LEU A 201 -18.37 2.99 -6.01
CA LEU A 201 -17.59 4.22 -5.79
C LEU A 201 -17.24 4.48 -4.32
N HIS A 202 -17.28 3.45 -3.46
CA HIS A 202 -17.07 3.59 -2.01
C HIS A 202 -17.93 4.67 -1.34
N GLY A 203 -19.10 4.99 -1.93
CA GLY A 203 -19.97 6.07 -1.48
C GLY A 203 -19.45 7.48 -1.80
N LYS A 204 -18.40 7.61 -2.61
CA LYS A 204 -17.83 8.89 -3.06
C LYS A 204 -18.48 9.35 -4.37
N ALA A 205 -18.42 10.64 -4.67
CA ALA A 205 -18.98 11.20 -5.90
C ALA A 205 -18.11 10.90 -7.14
N TYR A 206 -16.88 10.55 -6.94
CA TYR A 206 -15.87 10.19 -7.96
C TYR A 206 -14.75 9.39 -7.31
#